data_890b2cf5e35fb8cc7b6af35484fd8c76
#
_entry.id   890b2cf5e35fb8cc7b6af35484fd8c76
#
_cell.length_a   1.000
_cell.length_b   1.000
_cell.length_c   1.000
_cell.angle_alpha   90.00
_cell.angle_beta   90.00
_cell.angle_gamma   90.00
#
_symmetry.space_group_name_H-M   'P 1'
#
loop_
_entity.id
_entity.type
_entity.pdbx_description
1 polymer ?
#
loop_
_entity_poly.entity_id
_entity_poly.type
_entity_poly.pdbx_seq_one_letter_code
_entity_poly.pdbx_strand_id
1 'polypeptide(L)'
;MVFRALLPYSRQIRQAIGNRRVVLKPNNVSIDIPLCATHADTLEGILEFLKSIKKLDNVVIAESAANGPTLDGFSNYGYFRLARKYPVKFIDLDKEKYEILHVFDEKDFRPHPVRFSSVLLSPDSY
;
A
#
# COMPACT_ATOMS: atom_id res chain seq x y z
N MET A 1 13.36 -10.51 8.00
CA MET A 1 13.13 -9.70 9.22
C MET A 1 11.63 -9.40 9.41
N VAL A 2 10.95 -8.76 8.48
CA VAL A 2 9.53 -8.33 8.57
C VAL A 2 8.58 -9.50 8.89
N PHE A 3 8.68 -10.61 8.17
CA PHE A 3 7.88 -11.82 8.42
C PHE A 3 7.89 -12.22 9.91
N ARG A 4 9.08 -12.30 10.52
CA ARG A 4 9.20 -12.68 11.93
C ARG A 4 8.59 -11.66 12.89
N ALA A 5 8.67 -10.37 12.57
CA ALA A 5 8.09 -9.32 13.38
C ALA A 5 6.55 -9.37 13.41
N LEU A 6 5.93 -9.85 12.34
CA LEU A 6 4.47 -9.96 12.22
C LEU A 6 3.91 -11.25 12.83
N LEU A 7 4.71 -12.31 12.97
CA LEU A 7 4.25 -13.63 13.46
C LEU A 7 3.48 -13.57 14.78
N PRO A 8 3.90 -12.82 15.82
CA PRO A 8 3.18 -12.76 17.09
C PRO A 8 1.74 -12.23 16.95
N TYR A 9 1.47 -11.45 15.90
CA TYR A 9 0.18 -10.79 15.65
C TYR A 9 -0.70 -11.53 14.64
N SER A 10 -0.31 -12.75 14.24
CA SER A 10 -0.97 -13.50 13.15
C SER A 10 -2.47 -13.63 13.33
N ARG A 11 -2.94 -13.93 14.54
CA ARG A 11 -4.37 -14.07 14.83
C ARG A 11 -5.11 -12.75 14.73
N GLN A 12 -4.55 -11.70 15.35
CA GLN A 12 -5.15 -10.36 15.36
C GLN A 12 -5.25 -9.80 13.93
N ILE A 13 -4.16 -9.87 13.16
CA ILE A 13 -4.11 -9.38 11.78
C ILE A 13 -5.08 -10.17 10.91
N ARG A 14 -5.12 -11.50 11.01
CA ARG A 14 -6.05 -12.32 10.25
C ARG A 14 -7.50 -11.97 10.56
N GLN A 15 -7.86 -11.77 11.82
CA GLN A 15 -9.20 -11.36 12.23
C GLN A 15 -9.53 -9.95 11.74
N ALA A 16 -8.60 -9.02 11.87
CA ALA A 16 -8.77 -7.66 11.41
C ALA A 16 -8.96 -7.57 9.89
N ILE A 17 -8.22 -8.33 9.11
CA ILE A 17 -8.42 -8.40 7.65
C ILE A 17 -9.82 -8.93 7.31
N GLY A 18 -10.30 -9.98 7.99
CA GLY A 18 -11.60 -10.59 7.66
C GLY A 18 -11.65 -11.03 6.20
N ASN A 19 -12.64 -10.57 5.45
CA ASN A 19 -12.79 -10.81 4.01
C ASN A 19 -12.41 -9.58 3.15
N ARG A 20 -11.78 -8.58 3.76
CA ARG A 20 -11.41 -7.35 3.07
C ARG A 20 -10.19 -7.55 2.16
N ARG A 21 -10.08 -6.68 1.17
CA ARG A 21 -8.87 -6.51 0.37
C ARG A 21 -7.74 -6.00 1.26
N VAL A 22 -6.55 -6.55 1.10
CA VAL A 22 -5.35 -6.01 1.75
C VAL A 22 -4.68 -5.02 0.81
N VAL A 23 -4.49 -3.79 1.28
CA VAL A 23 -3.77 -2.74 0.56
C VAL A 23 -2.40 -2.56 1.22
N LEU A 24 -1.36 -2.96 0.51
CA LEU A 24 0.02 -2.67 0.91
C LEU A 24 0.44 -1.35 0.27
N LYS A 25 0.59 -0.32 1.10
CA LYS A 25 1.08 0.98 0.64
C LYS A 25 2.56 1.12 1.01
N PRO A 26 3.49 0.85 0.08
CA PRO A 26 4.89 1.16 0.30
C PRO A 26 5.10 2.68 0.35
N ASN A 27 6.24 3.11 0.81
CA ASN A 27 6.69 4.48 0.59
C ASN A 27 7.42 4.56 -0.76
N ASN A 28 7.08 5.54 -1.58
CA ASN A 28 7.67 5.74 -2.91
C ASN A 28 7.80 7.25 -3.20
N VAL A 29 8.48 7.98 -2.30
CA VAL A 29 8.63 9.44 -2.40
C VAL A 29 9.31 9.85 -3.69
N SER A 30 10.39 9.15 -4.06
CA SER A 30 11.04 9.30 -5.37
C SER A 30 10.90 8.02 -6.17
N ILE A 31 10.86 8.14 -7.49
CA ILE A 31 10.81 6.99 -8.39
C ILE A 31 12.19 6.44 -8.76
N ASP A 32 13.27 7.16 -8.44
CA ASP A 32 14.65 6.89 -8.87
C ASP A 32 15.69 6.88 -7.73
N ILE A 33 15.29 7.22 -6.50
CA ILE A 33 16.18 7.22 -5.33
C ILE A 33 15.79 6.06 -4.38
N PRO A 34 16.50 4.93 -4.41
CA PRO A 34 16.12 3.73 -3.64
C PRO A 34 16.01 3.95 -2.12
N LEU A 35 16.81 4.88 -1.57
CA LEU A 35 16.75 5.22 -0.14
C LEU A 35 15.46 5.93 0.29
N CYS A 36 14.71 6.47 -0.69
CA CYS A 36 13.43 7.12 -0.46
C CYS A 36 12.24 6.15 -0.66
N ALA A 37 12.50 4.86 -0.83
CA ALA A 37 11.47 3.88 -1.12
C ALA A 37 11.52 2.67 -0.18
N THR A 38 10.38 2.02 -0.01
CA THR A 38 10.30 0.74 0.68
C THR A 38 11.04 -0.33 -0.14
N HIS A 39 11.97 -1.05 0.47
CA HIS A 39 12.69 -2.12 -0.21
C HIS A 39 11.74 -3.26 -0.60
N ALA A 40 11.92 -3.83 -1.81
CA ALA A 40 11.07 -4.91 -2.32
C ALA A 40 11.02 -6.15 -1.41
N ASP A 41 12.14 -6.46 -0.72
CA ASP A 41 12.19 -7.59 0.22
C ASP A 41 11.32 -7.36 1.47
N THR A 42 11.04 -6.10 1.82
CA THR A 42 10.06 -5.76 2.88
C THR A 42 8.66 -6.17 2.45
N LEU A 43 8.27 -5.81 1.22
CA LEU A 43 6.99 -6.22 0.64
C LEU A 43 6.91 -7.74 0.52
N GLU A 44 7.97 -8.40 0.07
CA GLU A 44 8.03 -9.86 -0.03
C GLU A 44 7.84 -10.51 1.36
N GLY A 45 8.48 -9.98 2.39
CA GLY A 45 8.31 -10.46 3.77
C GLY A 45 6.87 -10.33 4.28
N ILE A 46 6.14 -9.27 3.89
CA ILE A 46 4.73 -9.09 4.21
C ILE A 46 3.88 -10.10 3.43
N LEU A 47 4.16 -10.30 2.14
CA LEU A 47 3.42 -11.26 1.31
C LEU A 47 3.59 -12.70 1.80
N GLU A 48 4.79 -13.10 2.20
CA GLU A 48 5.01 -14.41 2.82
C GLU A 48 4.24 -14.55 4.14
N PHE A 49 4.18 -13.49 4.94
CA PHE A 49 3.35 -13.48 6.15
C PHE A 49 1.86 -13.63 5.83
N LEU A 50 1.33 -12.85 4.88
CA LEU A 50 -0.07 -12.95 4.46
C LEU A 50 -0.41 -14.35 3.93
N LYS A 51 0.51 -14.96 3.18
CA LYS A 51 0.40 -16.35 2.74
C LYS A 51 0.29 -17.31 3.92
N SER A 52 1.13 -17.16 4.94
CA SER A 52 1.14 -18.02 6.11
C SER A 52 -0.16 -17.98 6.91
N ILE A 53 -0.84 -16.84 6.93
CA ILE A 53 -2.14 -16.65 7.58
C ILE A 53 -3.34 -16.81 6.64
N LYS A 54 -3.12 -17.29 5.40
CA LYS A 54 -4.16 -17.52 4.36
C LYS A 54 -4.96 -16.25 4.01
N LYS A 55 -4.24 -15.13 3.77
CA LYS A 55 -4.80 -13.82 3.41
C LYS A 55 -4.11 -13.20 2.20
N LEU A 56 -3.62 -14.04 1.28
CA LEU A 56 -2.90 -13.61 0.09
C LEU A 56 -3.79 -13.42 -1.15
N ASP A 57 -5.03 -13.91 -1.14
CA ASP A 57 -5.86 -14.03 -2.36
C ASP A 57 -6.36 -12.68 -2.91
N ASN A 58 -6.44 -11.65 -2.06
CA ASN A 58 -6.95 -10.34 -2.45
C ASN A 58 -6.00 -9.23 -1.92
N VAL A 59 -4.80 -9.19 -2.47
CA VAL A 59 -3.76 -8.23 -2.09
C VAL A 59 -3.44 -7.31 -3.25
N VAL A 60 -3.35 -6.02 -2.98
CA VAL A 60 -2.87 -5.01 -3.92
C VAL A 60 -1.69 -4.24 -3.31
N ILE A 61 -0.73 -3.85 -4.15
CA ILE A 61 0.34 -2.92 -3.81
C ILE A 61 -0.02 -1.60 -4.49
N ALA A 62 -0.26 -0.57 -3.69
CA ALA A 62 -0.82 0.69 -4.14
C ALA A 62 -0.02 1.87 -3.58
N GLU A 63 0.31 2.85 -4.43
CA GLU A 63 1.04 4.06 -4.05
C GLU A 63 0.70 5.21 -4.98
N SER A 64 1.07 6.41 -4.55
CA SER A 64 1.09 7.67 -5.29
C SER A 64 2.47 8.29 -5.10
N ALA A 65 3.34 8.19 -6.09
CA ALA A 65 4.71 8.73 -6.00
C ALA A 65 4.70 10.26 -6.06
N ALA A 66 5.60 10.90 -5.29
CA ALA A 66 5.60 12.35 -5.20
C ALA A 66 6.27 13.05 -6.41
N ASN A 67 7.19 12.37 -7.11
CA ASN A 67 8.01 12.98 -8.18
C ASN A 67 8.10 12.13 -9.45
N GLY A 68 6.97 11.69 -9.97
CA GLY A 68 6.96 10.97 -11.25
C GLY A 68 5.90 9.87 -11.31
N PRO A 69 5.82 9.14 -12.41
CA PRO A 69 4.83 8.08 -12.56
C PRO A 69 5.06 6.95 -11.55
N THR A 70 4.06 6.63 -10.77
CA THR A 70 4.13 5.60 -9.71
C THR A 70 4.60 4.24 -10.24
N LEU A 71 4.12 3.84 -11.41
CA LEU A 71 4.47 2.54 -12.01
C LEU A 71 5.95 2.47 -12.43
N ASP A 72 6.56 3.59 -12.80
CA ASP A 72 7.99 3.66 -13.10
C ASP A 72 8.80 3.40 -11.82
N GLY A 73 8.39 3.99 -10.70
CA GLY A 73 8.96 3.69 -9.39
C GLY A 73 8.85 2.22 -9.03
N PHE A 74 7.69 1.59 -9.24
CA PHE A 74 7.51 0.16 -9.00
C PHE A 74 8.46 -0.68 -9.87
N SER A 75 8.70 -0.27 -11.12
CA SER A 75 9.66 -0.91 -12.00
C SER A 75 11.09 -0.75 -11.50
N ASN A 76 11.49 0.49 -11.21
CA ASN A 76 12.84 0.84 -10.77
C ASN A 76 13.24 0.14 -9.47
N TYR A 77 12.29 -0.02 -8.54
CA TYR A 77 12.50 -0.71 -7.25
C TYR A 77 12.24 -2.22 -7.31
N GLY A 78 11.94 -2.76 -8.50
CA GLY A 78 11.77 -4.18 -8.73
C GLY A 78 10.52 -4.79 -8.09
N TYR A 79 9.48 -3.99 -7.82
CA TYR A 79 8.25 -4.51 -7.21
C TYR A 79 7.50 -5.47 -8.12
N PHE A 80 7.53 -5.24 -9.44
CA PHE A 80 6.84 -6.12 -10.40
C PHE A 80 7.32 -7.57 -10.38
N ARG A 81 8.54 -7.83 -9.89
CA ARG A 81 9.02 -9.22 -9.70
C ARG A 81 8.14 -10.01 -8.74
N LEU A 82 7.46 -9.33 -7.79
CA LEU A 82 6.61 -9.97 -6.81
C LEU A 82 5.38 -10.62 -7.44
N ALA A 83 4.85 -10.06 -8.54
CA ALA A 83 3.72 -10.65 -9.26
C ALA A 83 4.05 -11.99 -9.96
N ARG A 84 5.34 -12.31 -10.13
CA ARG A 84 5.77 -13.63 -10.64
C ARG A 84 5.63 -14.73 -9.58
N LYS A 85 5.58 -14.35 -8.32
CA LYS A 85 5.62 -15.25 -7.17
C LYS A 85 4.34 -15.26 -6.34
N TYR A 86 3.61 -14.13 -6.38
CA TYR A 86 2.41 -13.91 -5.58
C TYR A 86 1.27 -13.36 -6.44
N PRO A 87 -0.01 -13.69 -6.14
CA PRO A 87 -1.18 -13.17 -6.86
C PRO A 87 -1.50 -11.73 -6.44
N VAL A 88 -0.57 -10.80 -6.66
CA VAL A 88 -0.72 -9.39 -6.30
C VAL A 88 -0.96 -8.52 -7.52
N LYS A 89 -1.74 -7.45 -7.35
CA LYS A 89 -1.96 -6.40 -8.34
C LYS A 89 -1.26 -5.12 -7.90
N PHE A 90 -0.92 -4.27 -8.89
CA PHE A 90 -0.31 -2.97 -8.66
C PHE A 90 -1.29 -1.88 -9.04
N ILE A 91 -1.41 -0.87 -8.20
CA ILE A 91 -2.35 0.24 -8.37
C ILE A 91 -1.59 1.55 -8.24
N ASP A 92 -1.77 2.42 -9.23
CA ASP A 92 -1.40 3.82 -9.18
C ASP A 92 -2.57 4.60 -8.59
N LEU A 93 -2.45 5.03 -7.33
CA LEU A 93 -3.53 5.71 -6.60
C LEU A 93 -3.94 7.04 -7.24
N ASP A 94 -3.05 7.68 -8.01
CA ASP A 94 -3.35 8.93 -8.71
C ASP A 94 -4.31 8.72 -9.89
N LYS A 95 -4.42 7.49 -10.39
CA LYS A 95 -5.32 7.11 -11.49
C LYS A 95 -6.63 6.51 -11.02
N GLU A 96 -6.75 6.26 -9.72
CA GLU A 96 -7.97 5.72 -9.12
C GLU A 96 -8.99 6.84 -8.82
N LYS A 97 -10.24 6.45 -8.61
CA LYS A 97 -11.26 7.35 -8.10
C LYS A 97 -10.84 7.92 -6.76
N TYR A 98 -11.23 9.15 -6.52
CA TYR A 98 -10.93 9.85 -5.26
C TYR A 98 -12.18 10.52 -4.69
N GLU A 99 -12.16 10.78 -3.41
CA GLU A 99 -13.11 11.61 -2.70
C GLU A 99 -12.43 12.89 -2.24
N ILE A 100 -13.19 13.98 -2.18
CA ILE A 100 -12.69 15.25 -1.66
C ILE A 100 -13.10 15.33 -0.19
N LEU A 101 -12.11 15.31 0.69
CA LEU A 101 -12.30 15.60 2.09
C LEU A 101 -11.76 17.01 2.39
N HIS A 102 -12.37 17.69 3.35
CA HIS A 102 -11.91 19.00 3.77
C HIS A 102 -11.12 18.84 5.08
N VAL A 103 -9.86 19.27 5.06
CA VAL A 103 -9.04 19.44 6.26
C VAL A 103 -9.04 20.90 6.64
N PHE A 104 -9.01 21.20 7.93
CA PHE A 104 -9.03 22.57 8.42
C PHE A 104 -7.62 23.03 8.74
N ASP A 105 -7.29 24.26 8.32
CA ASP A 105 -6.06 24.92 8.73
C ASP A 105 -6.07 25.15 10.25
N GLU A 106 -4.96 24.91 10.91
CA GLU A 106 -4.86 25.05 12.37
C GLU A 106 -4.90 26.49 12.85
N LYS A 107 -4.59 27.47 11.96
CA LYS A 107 -4.50 28.89 12.33
C LYS A 107 -5.81 29.65 12.17
N ASP A 108 -6.49 29.41 11.05
CA ASP A 108 -7.69 30.18 10.69
C ASP A 108 -8.94 29.32 10.46
N PHE A 109 -8.82 28.02 10.66
CA PHE A 109 -9.89 27.03 10.50
C PHE A 109 -10.54 27.04 9.11
N ARG A 110 -9.84 27.54 8.08
CA ARG A 110 -10.35 27.47 6.72
C ARG A 110 -10.32 26.05 6.19
N PRO A 111 -11.39 25.61 5.53
CA PRO A 111 -11.42 24.29 4.91
C PRO A 111 -10.55 24.26 3.66
N HIS A 112 -9.65 23.30 3.57
CA HIS A 112 -8.85 23.01 2.39
C HIS A 112 -9.28 21.67 1.80
N PRO A 113 -9.66 21.60 0.51
CA PRO A 113 -10.00 20.35 -0.13
C PRO A 113 -8.76 19.49 -0.36
N VAL A 114 -8.81 18.24 0.06
CA VAL A 114 -7.75 17.25 -0.13
C VAL A 114 -8.34 16.03 -0.84
N ARG A 115 -7.63 15.53 -1.84
CA ARG A 115 -8.03 14.32 -2.55
C ARG A 115 -7.55 13.09 -1.79
N PHE A 116 -8.46 12.16 -1.55
CA PHE A 116 -8.18 10.86 -0.97
C PHE A 116 -8.61 9.77 -1.94
N SER A 117 -7.73 8.84 -2.26
CA SER A 117 -8.08 7.71 -3.10
C SER A 117 -9.19 6.88 -2.47
N SER A 118 -10.25 6.59 -3.23
CA SER A 118 -11.35 5.74 -2.78
C SER A 118 -10.89 4.32 -2.41
N VAL A 119 -9.76 3.86 -2.93
CA VAL A 119 -9.15 2.57 -2.53
C VAL A 119 -8.79 2.54 -1.05
N LEU A 120 -8.28 3.67 -0.52
CA LEU A 120 -7.85 3.78 0.89
C LEU A 120 -9.02 4.07 1.84
N LEU A 121 -10.10 4.68 1.32
CA LEU A 121 -11.29 5.01 2.11
C LEU A 121 -12.33 3.88 2.13
N SER A 122 -12.18 2.89 1.26
CA SER A 122 -13.13 1.80 1.15
C SER A 122 -13.21 0.96 2.44
N PRO A 123 -14.41 0.71 2.99
CA PRO A 123 -14.58 -0.19 4.12
C PRO A 123 -14.20 -1.63 3.78
N ASP A 124 -14.13 -1.97 2.49
CA ASP A 124 -13.70 -3.28 1.98
C ASP A 124 -12.17 -3.38 1.84
N SER A 125 -11.42 -2.35 2.25
CA SER A 125 -9.95 -2.34 2.31
C SER A 125 -9.43 -2.42 3.75
N TYR A 126 -8.28 -3.08 3.89
CA TYR A 126 -7.52 -3.18 5.14
C TYR A 126 -6.08 -2.74 4.90
#